data_ada4e6e54749ed0185dc8d5403b0b5c6
#
_entry.id   ada4e6e54749ed0185dc8d5403b0b5c6
#
_cell.length_a   1.000
_cell.length_b   1.000
_cell.length_c   1.000
_cell.angle_alpha   90.00
_cell.angle_beta   90.00
_cell.angle_gamma   90.00
#
_symmetry.space_group_name_H-M   'P 1'
#
loop_
_entity.id
_entity.type
_entity.pdbx_description
1 polymer ?
#
loop_
_entity_poly.entity_id
_entity_poly.type
_entity_poly.pdbx_seq_one_letter_code
_entity_poly.pdbx_strand_id
1 'polypeptide(L)'
;MPYYSSEIYNKNPELVKYFTSAIKDESKNVAHCLLFWGGDTKNQCELALELARLLNCKKDGAIDCDCQNCRWIREQTHPAVKIYTRLDFKESDNGSDDEEKSTGKKNINVAQARAIISELLVSSDYHRVYIFCDRDEDGNLLPLNQQNFPEVTSNALLKTFEEPPSNTTFIFLTKDKTDVISTVVSRAQAFFVPAVNTQERDYNIVQNFISDYWKKERSAVLDFASEMQNLVSDYDEKIVFEQMQNYIFEKMREYSADKNLFYKFLRDLKYVEEASRQASLIPPMNPQTICENLSFKMLLS
;
A
#
# COMPACT_ATOMS: atom_id res chain seq x y z
N MET A 1 -16.87 -18.24 -8.29
CA MET A 1 -15.42 -18.30 -8.59
C MET A 1 -14.77 -17.04 -8.03
N PRO A 2 -13.57 -17.09 -7.48
CA PRO A 2 -12.90 -15.89 -7.01
C PRO A 2 -12.54 -14.99 -8.20
N TYR A 3 -12.73 -13.68 -8.05
CA TYR A 3 -12.44 -12.71 -9.11
C TYR A 3 -10.94 -12.37 -9.19
N TYR A 4 -10.21 -12.50 -8.08
CA TYR A 4 -8.78 -12.20 -7.99
C TYR A 4 -7.94 -13.47 -7.93
N SER A 5 -6.64 -13.38 -8.24
CA SER A 5 -5.74 -14.51 -8.07
C SER A 5 -5.76 -14.98 -6.61
N SER A 6 -5.59 -16.27 -6.38
CA SER A 6 -5.61 -16.82 -5.01
C SER A 6 -4.59 -16.14 -4.10
N GLU A 7 -3.44 -15.75 -4.65
CA GLU A 7 -2.39 -15.05 -3.92
C GLU A 7 -2.83 -13.64 -3.51
N ILE A 8 -3.35 -12.84 -4.45
CA ILE A 8 -3.84 -11.49 -4.17
C ILE A 8 -5.05 -11.52 -3.22
N TYR A 9 -5.91 -12.54 -3.37
CA TYR A 9 -7.03 -12.76 -2.46
C TYR A 9 -6.57 -13.00 -1.02
N ASN A 10 -5.56 -13.86 -0.84
CA ASN A 10 -5.03 -14.17 0.49
C ASN A 10 -4.32 -12.98 1.13
N LYS A 11 -3.65 -12.17 0.30
CA LYS A 11 -2.96 -10.97 0.74
C LYS A 11 -3.91 -9.84 1.16
N ASN A 12 -5.05 -9.69 0.44
CA ASN A 12 -5.93 -8.53 0.55
C ASN A 12 -7.43 -8.92 0.66
N PRO A 13 -7.86 -9.78 1.60
CA PRO A 13 -9.21 -10.37 1.59
C PRO A 13 -10.34 -9.35 1.68
N GLU A 14 -10.20 -8.31 2.51
CA GLU A 14 -11.24 -7.30 2.68
C GLU A 14 -11.35 -6.36 1.46
N LEU A 15 -10.21 -5.98 0.88
CA LEU A 15 -10.19 -5.14 -0.33
C LEU A 15 -10.76 -5.91 -1.53
N VAL A 16 -10.42 -7.18 -1.66
CA VAL A 16 -10.97 -8.04 -2.71
C VAL A 16 -12.49 -8.18 -2.56
N LYS A 17 -12.98 -8.37 -1.35
CA LYS A 17 -14.41 -8.41 -1.06
C LYS A 17 -15.11 -7.11 -1.45
N TYR A 18 -14.52 -5.97 -1.08
CA TYR A 18 -15.05 -4.65 -1.43
C TYR A 18 -15.12 -4.47 -2.95
N PHE A 19 -14.00 -4.65 -3.67
CA PHE A 19 -13.96 -4.47 -5.12
C PHE A 19 -14.82 -5.48 -5.87
N THR A 20 -14.88 -6.73 -5.40
CA THR A 20 -15.79 -7.74 -5.97
C THR A 20 -17.25 -7.30 -5.88
N SER A 21 -17.64 -6.71 -4.74
CA SER A 21 -19.00 -6.20 -4.57
C SER A 21 -19.28 -5.01 -5.48
N ALA A 22 -18.33 -4.06 -5.55
CA ALA A 22 -18.46 -2.88 -6.39
C ALA A 22 -18.52 -3.21 -7.90
N ILE A 23 -17.82 -4.27 -8.33
CA ILE A 23 -17.82 -4.70 -9.75
C ILE A 23 -19.08 -5.52 -10.08
N LYS A 24 -19.62 -6.29 -9.11
CA LYS A 24 -20.87 -7.05 -9.30
C LYS A 24 -22.10 -6.18 -9.38
N ASP A 25 -22.04 -4.99 -8.80
CA ASP A 25 -23.08 -4.00 -9.00
C ASP A 25 -23.15 -3.65 -10.49
N GLU A 26 -24.35 -3.67 -11.07
CA GLU A 26 -24.56 -3.39 -12.51
C GLU A 26 -24.01 -2.01 -12.91
N SER A 27 -23.90 -1.10 -11.96
CA SER A 27 -23.32 0.24 -12.13
C SER A 27 -21.78 0.23 -12.25
N LYS A 28 -21.10 -0.88 -11.95
CA LYS A 28 -19.62 -0.94 -11.81
C LYS A 28 -19.05 0.24 -11.02
N ASN A 29 -19.63 0.47 -9.86
CA ASN A 29 -19.40 1.69 -9.08
C ASN A 29 -18.06 1.67 -8.32
N VAL A 30 -16.97 1.51 -9.07
CA VAL A 30 -15.61 1.71 -8.56
C VAL A 30 -15.30 3.20 -8.66
N ALA A 31 -14.83 3.80 -7.57
CA ALA A 31 -14.45 5.22 -7.57
C ALA A 31 -13.41 5.49 -8.68
N HIS A 32 -13.57 6.63 -9.34
CA HIS A 32 -12.69 7.02 -10.45
C HIS A 32 -11.29 7.46 -9.98
N CYS A 33 -11.10 7.71 -8.70
CA CYS A 33 -9.81 8.08 -8.12
C CYS A 33 -9.59 7.24 -6.85
N LEU A 34 -8.54 6.44 -6.83
CA LEU A 34 -8.19 5.53 -5.75
C LEU A 34 -6.79 5.86 -5.24
N LEU A 35 -6.60 5.80 -3.92
CA LEU A 35 -5.31 5.93 -3.28
C LEU A 35 -5.01 4.63 -2.50
N PHE A 36 -4.09 3.82 -2.97
CA PHE A 36 -3.58 2.67 -2.26
C PHE A 36 -2.36 3.10 -1.46
N TRP A 37 -2.40 2.91 -0.15
CA TRP A 37 -1.31 3.30 0.73
C TRP A 37 -0.92 2.15 1.65
N GLY A 38 0.38 2.06 1.99
CA GLY A 38 0.95 0.99 2.82
C GLY A 38 2.40 0.67 2.44
N GLY A 39 2.99 -0.28 3.15
CA GLY A 39 4.43 -0.56 3.05
C GLY A 39 4.89 -1.36 1.82
N ASP A 40 3.98 -1.91 1.02
CA ASP A 40 4.33 -2.81 -0.09
C ASP A 40 3.76 -2.33 -1.43
N THR A 41 4.55 -1.53 -2.15
CA THR A 41 4.17 -0.98 -3.46
C THR A 41 3.95 -2.07 -4.51
N LYS A 42 4.66 -3.19 -4.41
CA LYS A 42 4.48 -4.33 -5.33
C LYS A 42 3.10 -4.94 -5.16
N ASN A 43 2.68 -5.23 -3.90
CA ASN A 43 1.34 -5.73 -3.61
C ASN A 43 0.25 -4.74 -4.04
N GLN A 44 0.46 -3.45 -3.81
CA GLN A 44 -0.45 -2.40 -4.29
C GLN A 44 -0.60 -2.42 -5.81
N CYS A 45 0.51 -2.56 -6.55
CA CYS A 45 0.51 -2.60 -8.01
C CYS A 45 -0.18 -3.86 -8.54
N GLU A 46 0.09 -5.02 -7.94
CA GLU A 46 -0.58 -6.28 -8.29
C GLU A 46 -2.09 -6.17 -8.10
N LEU A 47 -2.54 -5.61 -6.97
CA LEU A 47 -3.96 -5.36 -6.70
C LEU A 47 -4.58 -4.38 -7.71
N ALA A 48 -3.87 -3.31 -8.07
CA ALA A 48 -4.31 -2.33 -9.07
C ALA A 48 -4.45 -2.95 -10.47
N LEU A 49 -3.50 -3.78 -10.88
CA LEU A 49 -3.56 -4.51 -12.16
C LEU A 49 -4.69 -5.53 -12.19
N GLU A 50 -4.95 -6.22 -11.10
CA GLU A 50 -6.09 -7.15 -11.02
C GLU A 50 -7.43 -6.39 -11.08
N LEU A 51 -7.55 -5.25 -10.42
CA LEU A 51 -8.72 -4.39 -10.55
C LEU A 51 -8.90 -3.92 -11.99
N ALA A 52 -7.83 -3.49 -12.66
CA ALA A 52 -7.85 -3.11 -14.08
C ALA A 52 -8.29 -4.27 -14.98
N ARG A 53 -7.83 -5.50 -14.66
CA ARG A 53 -8.22 -6.70 -15.37
C ARG A 53 -9.72 -6.98 -15.27
N LEU A 54 -10.29 -6.84 -14.08
CA LEU A 54 -11.71 -7.04 -13.86
C LEU A 54 -12.58 -5.99 -14.55
N LEU A 55 -12.17 -4.73 -14.50
CA LEU A 55 -12.87 -3.62 -15.18
C LEU A 55 -12.89 -3.77 -16.71
N ASN A 56 -11.89 -4.46 -17.28
CA ASN A 56 -11.77 -4.69 -18.72
C ASN A 56 -12.15 -6.11 -19.17
N CYS A 57 -12.44 -7.02 -18.26
CA CYS A 57 -12.78 -8.39 -18.64
C CYS A 57 -14.10 -8.43 -19.41
N LYS A 58 -14.09 -9.09 -20.58
CA LYS A 58 -15.26 -9.26 -21.45
C LYS A 58 -16.09 -10.50 -21.12
N LYS A 59 -15.64 -11.31 -20.13
CA LYS A 59 -16.29 -12.52 -19.65
C LYS A 59 -16.69 -12.31 -18.18
N ASP A 60 -16.65 -13.38 -17.40
CA ASP A 60 -17.07 -13.43 -15.99
C ASP A 60 -16.03 -12.95 -14.96
N GLY A 61 -14.84 -12.51 -15.40
CA GLY A 61 -13.77 -12.07 -14.53
C GLY A 61 -13.04 -13.20 -13.80
N ALA A 62 -13.23 -14.48 -14.20
CA ALA A 62 -12.53 -15.60 -13.58
C ALA A 62 -11.00 -15.41 -13.62
N ILE A 63 -10.30 -15.99 -12.62
CA ILE A 63 -8.84 -15.88 -12.48
C ILE A 63 -8.10 -16.37 -13.72
N ASP A 64 -8.56 -17.47 -14.27
CA ASP A 64 -8.01 -18.14 -15.44
C ASP A 64 -8.59 -17.62 -16.76
N CYS A 65 -9.35 -16.52 -16.72
CA CYS A 65 -9.94 -15.94 -17.92
C CYS A 65 -8.85 -15.61 -18.95
N ASP A 66 -9.00 -16.18 -20.13
CA ASP A 66 -8.08 -16.08 -21.27
C ASP A 66 -8.53 -15.07 -22.34
N CYS A 67 -9.56 -14.25 -22.05
CA CYS A 67 -9.97 -13.22 -23.00
C CYS A 67 -8.81 -12.27 -23.31
N GLN A 68 -8.86 -11.65 -24.47
CA GLN A 68 -7.78 -10.80 -24.97
C GLN A 68 -7.36 -9.72 -23.97
N ASN A 69 -8.31 -9.04 -23.32
CA ASN A 69 -8.02 -8.00 -22.33
C ASN A 69 -7.30 -8.57 -21.11
N CYS A 70 -7.74 -9.72 -20.59
CA CYS A 70 -7.10 -10.36 -19.45
C CYS A 70 -5.65 -10.77 -19.74
N ARG A 71 -5.38 -11.29 -20.95
CA ARG A 71 -4.01 -11.61 -21.38
C ARG A 71 -3.15 -10.37 -21.50
N TRP A 72 -3.61 -9.34 -22.19
CA TRP A 72 -2.87 -8.10 -22.36
C TRP A 72 -2.53 -7.42 -21.02
N ILE A 73 -3.44 -7.46 -20.04
CA ILE A 73 -3.15 -6.86 -18.73
C ILE A 73 -2.11 -7.68 -17.96
N ARG A 74 -2.17 -9.00 -17.99
CA ARG A 74 -1.12 -9.85 -17.39
C ARG A 74 0.25 -9.63 -18.04
N GLU A 75 0.27 -9.39 -19.35
CA GLU A 75 1.48 -9.09 -20.13
C GLU A 75 1.89 -7.60 -20.03
N GLN A 76 1.11 -6.77 -19.33
CA GLN A 76 1.29 -5.31 -19.22
C GLN A 76 1.34 -4.62 -20.61
N THR A 77 0.59 -5.12 -21.59
CA THR A 77 0.51 -4.61 -22.97
C THR A 77 -0.85 -4.03 -23.33
N HIS A 78 -1.78 -3.93 -22.36
CA HIS A 78 -3.13 -3.44 -22.61
C HIS A 78 -3.13 -1.95 -22.96
N PRO A 79 -3.74 -1.51 -24.09
CA PRO A 79 -3.64 -0.13 -24.58
C PRO A 79 -4.24 0.92 -23.63
N ALA A 80 -5.21 0.53 -22.80
CA ALA A 80 -5.89 1.44 -21.89
C ALA A 80 -5.50 1.24 -20.42
N VAL A 81 -4.54 0.38 -20.08
CA VAL A 81 -4.02 0.20 -18.73
C VAL A 81 -2.55 0.57 -18.73
N LYS A 82 -2.21 1.61 -18.02
CA LYS A 82 -0.85 2.17 -18.02
C LYS A 82 -0.34 2.39 -16.62
N ILE A 83 0.92 2.05 -16.41
CA ILE A 83 1.68 2.40 -15.21
C ILE A 83 2.53 3.60 -15.56
N TYR A 84 2.42 4.69 -14.80
CA TYR A 84 3.19 5.90 -14.98
C TYR A 84 4.24 6.03 -13.89
N THR A 85 5.50 6.07 -14.30
CA THR A 85 6.66 6.31 -13.44
C THR A 85 7.47 7.47 -13.99
N ARG A 86 8.44 7.97 -13.22
CA ARG A 86 9.37 9.01 -13.70
C ARG A 86 10.20 8.56 -14.92
N LEU A 87 10.36 7.24 -15.15
CA LEU A 87 11.21 6.69 -16.20
C LEU A 87 10.48 6.46 -17.54
N ASP A 88 9.15 6.47 -17.55
CA ASP A 88 8.36 6.03 -18.73
C ASP A 88 8.21 7.10 -19.82
N PHE A 89 8.74 8.30 -19.63
CA PHE A 89 8.63 9.35 -20.63
C PHE A 89 9.95 9.55 -21.38
N LYS A 90 9.96 9.16 -22.66
CA LYS A 90 10.97 9.62 -23.62
C LYS A 90 10.49 10.94 -24.19
N GLU A 91 11.23 12.02 -23.97
CA GLU A 91 11.01 13.24 -24.72
C GLU A 91 11.17 12.91 -26.22
N SER A 92 10.11 13.14 -27.01
CA SER A 92 10.23 13.15 -28.44
C SER A 92 11.22 14.27 -28.80
N ASP A 93 12.26 13.94 -29.57
CA ASP A 93 13.21 14.85 -30.20
C ASP A 93 12.49 15.95 -30.99
N ASN A 94 12.08 17.00 -30.32
CA ASN A 94 11.70 18.26 -30.97
C ASN A 94 12.55 19.37 -30.36
N GLY A 95 13.68 19.55 -31.03
CA GLY A 95 14.62 20.62 -31.03
C GLY A 95 14.40 21.82 -30.09
N SER A 96 15.14 21.84 -29.01
CA SER A 96 15.77 23.06 -28.48
C SER A 96 17.08 22.63 -27.83
N ASP A 97 18.18 23.13 -28.45
CA ASP A 97 19.55 22.99 -27.98
C ASP A 97 19.72 23.73 -26.64
N ASP A 98 19.38 23.07 -25.54
CA ASP A 98 19.92 23.42 -24.23
C ASP A 98 20.51 22.14 -23.63
N GLU A 99 21.84 22.10 -23.71
CA GLU A 99 22.70 21.09 -23.12
C GLU A 99 22.59 21.09 -21.58
N GLU A 100 21.52 20.52 -21.02
CA GLU A 100 21.56 19.92 -19.70
C GLU A 100 21.56 18.41 -19.85
N LYS A 101 22.78 17.88 -19.91
CA LYS A 101 23.07 16.44 -19.88
C LYS A 101 22.33 15.76 -18.75
N SER A 102 21.39 14.91 -19.12
CA SER A 102 20.88 13.70 -18.45
C SER A 102 21.41 13.39 -17.03
N THR A 103 21.02 14.14 -16.06
CA THR A 103 20.83 13.63 -14.71
C THR A 103 19.44 13.00 -14.68
N GLY A 104 19.35 11.70 -14.40
CA GLY A 104 18.14 10.88 -14.49
C GLY A 104 16.88 11.62 -14.05
N LYS A 105 15.79 11.43 -14.77
CA LYS A 105 14.49 12.08 -14.53
C LYS A 105 14.09 11.88 -13.07
N LYS A 106 14.00 12.98 -12.33
CA LYS A 106 13.77 12.95 -10.86
C LYS A 106 12.29 12.81 -10.50
N ASN A 107 11.37 13.09 -11.43
CA ASN A 107 9.94 13.10 -11.14
C ASN A 107 9.07 12.85 -12.38
N ILE A 108 7.80 12.51 -12.14
CA ILE A 108 6.73 12.55 -13.13
C ILE A 108 6.46 14.03 -13.41
N ASN A 109 6.67 14.46 -14.63
CA ASN A 109 6.67 15.87 -14.98
C ASN A 109 5.32 16.33 -15.58
N VAL A 110 5.18 17.66 -15.75
CA VAL A 110 3.97 18.27 -16.30
C VAL A 110 3.72 17.86 -17.76
N ALA A 111 4.77 17.53 -18.53
CA ALA A 111 4.60 17.06 -19.91
C ALA A 111 3.92 15.69 -19.94
N GLN A 112 4.24 14.80 -19.01
CA GLN A 112 3.52 13.52 -18.85
C GLN A 112 2.06 13.76 -18.45
N ALA A 113 1.80 14.68 -17.52
CA ALA A 113 0.43 15.05 -17.15
C ALA A 113 -0.38 15.57 -18.35
N ARG A 114 0.22 16.42 -19.18
CA ARG A 114 -0.43 16.93 -20.42
C ARG A 114 -0.66 15.82 -21.44
N ALA A 115 0.26 14.87 -21.57
CA ALA A 115 0.08 13.71 -22.46
C ALA A 115 -1.12 12.85 -22.01
N ILE A 116 -1.27 12.61 -20.71
CA ILE A 116 -2.45 11.92 -20.15
C ILE A 116 -3.74 12.67 -20.48
N ILE A 117 -3.77 13.99 -20.27
CA ILE A 117 -4.94 14.81 -20.57
C ILE A 117 -5.30 14.73 -22.07
N SER A 118 -4.30 14.82 -22.95
CA SER A 118 -4.49 14.71 -24.39
C SER A 118 -5.04 13.34 -24.80
N GLU A 119 -4.56 12.27 -24.19
CA GLU A 119 -5.04 10.91 -24.44
C GLU A 119 -6.50 10.74 -23.98
N LEU A 120 -6.89 11.39 -22.91
CA LEU A 120 -8.26 11.34 -22.39
C LEU A 120 -9.28 12.05 -23.27
N LEU A 121 -8.86 12.93 -24.17
CA LEU A 121 -9.74 13.58 -25.14
C LEU A 121 -10.21 12.62 -26.25
N VAL A 122 -9.52 11.51 -26.46
CA VAL A 122 -9.89 10.49 -27.45
C VAL A 122 -10.84 9.49 -26.79
N SER A 123 -11.92 9.10 -27.48
CA SER A 123 -12.83 8.04 -26.98
C SER A 123 -12.11 6.68 -26.89
N SER A 124 -12.52 5.84 -25.96
CA SER A 124 -11.97 4.49 -25.79
C SER A 124 -13.10 3.50 -25.52
N ASP A 125 -13.04 2.34 -26.18
CA ASP A 125 -13.94 1.20 -25.92
C ASP A 125 -13.54 0.41 -24.67
N TYR A 126 -12.39 0.74 -24.07
CA TYR A 126 -11.86 0.10 -22.88
C TYR A 126 -12.02 1.00 -21.66
N HIS A 127 -12.11 0.38 -20.49
CA HIS A 127 -11.97 1.10 -19.24
C HIS A 127 -10.49 1.49 -19.05
N ARG A 128 -10.22 2.79 -19.02
CA ARG A 128 -8.87 3.32 -18.82
C ARG A 128 -8.47 3.24 -17.37
N VAL A 129 -7.29 2.69 -17.10
CA VAL A 129 -6.72 2.64 -15.76
C VAL A 129 -5.30 3.19 -15.81
N TYR A 130 -5.09 4.26 -15.06
CA TYR A 130 -3.82 4.93 -14.91
C TYR A 130 -3.28 4.70 -13.52
N ILE A 131 -2.21 3.92 -13.40
CA ILE A 131 -1.57 3.57 -12.14
C ILE A 131 -0.33 4.44 -11.98
N PHE A 132 -0.28 5.26 -10.94
CA PHE A 132 0.84 6.13 -10.64
C PHE A 132 1.67 5.52 -9.52
N CYS A 133 2.92 5.26 -9.81
CA CYS A 133 3.95 4.84 -8.85
C CYS A 133 5.32 5.36 -9.31
N ASP A 134 6.38 4.97 -8.65
CA ASP A 134 7.73 5.25 -9.13
C ASP A 134 8.47 3.94 -9.39
N ARG A 135 9.65 4.04 -9.99
CA ARG A 135 10.52 2.92 -10.29
C ARG A 135 11.98 3.38 -10.18
N ASP A 136 12.82 2.54 -9.57
CA ASP A 136 14.26 2.78 -9.57
C ASP A 136 14.90 2.34 -10.90
N GLU A 137 16.21 2.58 -11.02
CA GLU A 137 16.98 2.21 -12.21
C GLU A 137 17.10 0.70 -12.42
N ASP A 138 16.95 -0.08 -11.36
CA ASP A 138 16.95 -1.54 -11.38
C ASP A 138 15.56 -2.11 -11.75
N GLY A 139 14.55 -1.24 -11.89
CA GLY A 139 13.19 -1.61 -12.27
C GLY A 139 12.26 -1.97 -11.10
N ASN A 140 12.71 -1.82 -9.84
CA ASN A 140 11.87 -2.07 -8.69
C ASN A 140 10.81 -0.97 -8.54
N LEU A 141 9.60 -1.36 -8.17
CA LEU A 141 8.51 -0.42 -7.93
C LEU A 141 8.74 0.33 -6.61
N LEU A 142 8.57 1.63 -6.65
CA LEU A 142 8.68 2.54 -5.53
C LEU A 142 7.35 3.29 -5.33
N PRO A 143 7.02 3.68 -4.08
CA PRO A 143 5.84 4.48 -3.81
C PRO A 143 6.01 5.91 -4.35
N LEU A 144 4.88 6.55 -4.66
CA LEU A 144 4.86 8.00 -4.90
C LEU A 144 5.20 8.75 -3.63
N ASN A 145 5.83 9.90 -3.83
CA ASN A 145 6.05 10.92 -2.82
C ASN A 145 6.07 12.32 -3.48
N GLN A 146 6.13 13.38 -2.70
CA GLN A 146 6.10 14.75 -3.23
C GLN A 146 7.33 15.11 -4.09
N GLN A 147 8.41 14.33 -4.04
CA GLN A 147 9.59 14.54 -4.88
C GLN A 147 9.41 13.94 -6.28
N ASN A 148 8.88 12.69 -6.35
CA ASN A 148 8.67 12.00 -7.62
C ASN A 148 7.32 12.30 -8.27
N PHE A 149 6.34 12.81 -7.51
CA PHE A 149 5.05 13.31 -7.99
C PHE A 149 4.77 14.72 -7.42
N PRO A 150 5.44 15.75 -7.94
CA PRO A 150 5.40 17.09 -7.37
C PRO A 150 4.04 17.77 -7.55
N GLU A 151 3.80 18.77 -6.70
CA GLU A 151 2.56 19.54 -6.66
C GLU A 151 2.18 20.13 -8.03
N VAL A 152 3.14 20.63 -8.79
CA VAL A 152 2.90 21.22 -10.12
C VAL A 152 2.29 20.19 -11.09
N THR A 153 2.78 18.95 -11.07
CA THR A 153 2.26 17.85 -11.89
C THR A 153 0.87 17.42 -11.41
N SER A 154 0.72 17.28 -10.10
CA SER A 154 -0.56 16.93 -9.49
C SER A 154 -1.63 17.96 -9.80
N ASN A 155 -1.31 19.25 -9.67
CA ASN A 155 -2.23 20.37 -9.96
C ASN A 155 -2.67 20.40 -11.43
N ALA A 156 -1.79 20.02 -12.36
CA ALA A 156 -2.14 19.93 -13.78
C ALA A 156 -3.24 18.88 -14.06
N LEU A 157 -3.35 17.85 -13.21
CA LEU A 157 -4.31 16.75 -13.35
C LEU A 157 -5.56 16.90 -12.48
N LEU A 158 -5.62 17.88 -11.54
CA LEU A 158 -6.71 17.98 -10.57
C LEU A 158 -8.08 18.02 -11.22
N LYS A 159 -8.26 18.85 -12.26
CA LYS A 159 -9.52 18.94 -13.00
C LYS A 159 -9.95 17.60 -13.59
N THR A 160 -8.98 16.82 -14.06
CA THR A 160 -9.21 15.48 -14.63
C THR A 160 -9.57 14.47 -13.54
N PHE A 161 -9.03 14.64 -12.34
CA PHE A 161 -9.37 13.78 -11.19
C PHE A 161 -10.75 14.11 -10.61
N GLU A 162 -11.22 15.36 -10.74
CA GLU A 162 -12.57 15.78 -10.32
C GLU A 162 -13.63 15.28 -11.29
N GLU A 163 -13.40 15.46 -12.58
CA GLU A 163 -14.37 15.15 -13.63
C GLU A 163 -13.70 14.28 -14.73
N PRO A 164 -13.38 13.01 -14.41
CA PRO A 164 -12.76 12.14 -15.39
C PRO A 164 -13.76 11.78 -16.49
N PRO A 165 -13.27 11.52 -17.70
CA PRO A 165 -14.11 10.89 -18.72
C PRO A 165 -14.68 9.56 -18.24
N SER A 166 -15.86 9.19 -18.76
CA SER A 166 -16.49 7.91 -18.45
C SER A 166 -15.51 6.74 -18.66
N ASN A 167 -15.63 5.70 -17.87
CA ASN A 167 -14.77 4.52 -17.90
C ASN A 167 -13.27 4.85 -17.70
N THR A 168 -12.96 5.74 -16.74
CA THR A 168 -11.59 6.08 -16.39
C THR A 168 -11.38 5.95 -14.89
N THR A 169 -10.29 5.31 -14.47
CA THR A 169 -9.88 5.17 -13.07
C THR A 169 -8.41 5.53 -12.91
N PHE A 170 -8.11 6.38 -11.93
CA PHE A 170 -6.76 6.75 -11.51
C PHE A 170 -6.44 6.04 -10.20
N ILE A 171 -5.26 5.43 -10.09
CA ILE A 171 -4.82 4.71 -8.90
C ILE A 171 -3.45 5.22 -8.51
N PHE A 172 -3.32 5.76 -7.30
CA PHE A 172 -2.06 6.24 -6.73
C PHE A 172 -1.52 5.24 -5.74
N LEU A 173 -0.24 4.89 -5.87
CA LEU A 173 0.44 3.95 -4.97
C LEU A 173 1.41 4.72 -4.08
N THR A 174 1.16 4.75 -2.77
CA THR A 174 1.95 5.53 -1.80
C THR A 174 2.30 4.70 -0.57
N LYS A 175 3.31 5.13 0.17
CA LYS A 175 3.61 4.54 1.48
C LYS A 175 2.67 5.10 2.55
N ASP A 176 2.42 6.40 2.52
CA ASP A 176 1.51 7.10 3.43
C ASP A 176 0.59 8.05 2.64
N LYS A 177 -0.57 8.38 3.21
CA LYS A 177 -1.52 9.33 2.59
C LYS A 177 -0.94 10.73 2.44
N THR A 178 0.02 11.10 3.29
CA THR A 178 0.68 12.41 3.26
C THR A 178 1.77 12.52 2.20
N ASP A 179 2.11 11.42 1.54
CA ASP A 179 3.13 11.39 0.49
C ASP A 179 2.68 12.09 -0.79
N VAL A 180 1.39 12.27 -0.99
CA VAL A 180 0.82 13.05 -2.08
C VAL A 180 0.09 14.29 -1.55
N ILE A 181 -0.10 15.29 -2.41
CA ILE A 181 -0.75 16.55 -1.99
C ILE A 181 -2.18 16.33 -1.51
N SER A 182 -2.61 17.11 -0.53
CA SER A 182 -3.91 16.99 0.13
C SER A 182 -5.08 17.12 -0.85
N THR A 183 -4.91 17.86 -1.93
CA THR A 183 -5.92 18.01 -2.99
C THR A 183 -6.18 16.71 -3.77
N VAL A 184 -5.19 15.85 -3.94
CA VAL A 184 -5.35 14.49 -4.50
C VAL A 184 -6.01 13.58 -3.46
N VAL A 185 -5.53 13.63 -2.20
CA VAL A 185 -6.09 12.82 -1.11
C VAL A 185 -7.59 13.09 -0.91
N SER A 186 -8.01 14.36 -0.97
CA SER A 186 -9.43 14.73 -0.78
C SER A 186 -10.37 14.23 -1.88
N ARG A 187 -9.84 13.87 -3.05
CA ARG A 187 -10.59 13.38 -4.22
C ARG A 187 -10.49 11.86 -4.40
N ALA A 188 -9.54 11.24 -3.74
CA ALA A 188 -9.30 9.80 -3.84
C ALA A 188 -9.98 9.03 -2.72
N GLN A 189 -10.61 7.91 -3.06
CA GLN A 189 -11.00 6.92 -2.07
C GLN A 189 -9.76 6.17 -1.62
N ALA A 190 -9.38 6.34 -0.36
CA ALA A 190 -8.14 5.80 0.19
C ALA A 190 -8.35 4.41 0.79
N PHE A 191 -7.50 3.45 0.40
CA PHE A 191 -7.47 2.09 0.90
C PHE A 191 -6.10 1.76 1.47
N PHE A 192 -6.07 1.22 2.68
CA PHE A 192 -4.87 0.64 3.22
C PHE A 192 -4.61 -0.73 2.58
N VAL A 193 -3.43 -0.90 2.00
CA VAL A 193 -2.98 -2.18 1.43
C VAL A 193 -1.84 -2.69 2.31
N PRO A 194 -2.06 -3.75 3.09
CA PRO A 194 -1.06 -4.25 4.01
C PRO A 194 0.18 -4.72 3.26
N ALA A 195 1.34 -4.53 3.86
CA ALA A 195 2.57 -5.11 3.36
C ALA A 195 2.46 -6.63 3.39
N VAL A 196 2.77 -7.25 2.26
CA VAL A 196 2.91 -8.70 2.21
C VAL A 196 4.38 -9.00 2.37
N ASN A 197 4.75 -9.44 3.55
CA ASN A 197 6.03 -10.07 3.72
C ASN A 197 6.04 -11.35 2.87
N THR A 198 6.67 -11.27 1.70
CA THR A 198 6.99 -12.42 0.85
C THR A 198 8.14 -13.25 1.41
N GLN A 199 8.88 -12.74 2.37
CA GLN A 199 9.56 -13.59 3.34
C GLN A 199 8.45 -14.23 4.16
N GLU A 200 8.42 -15.55 4.26
CA GLU A 200 7.72 -16.27 5.31
C GLU A 200 7.75 -15.35 6.53
N ARG A 201 6.57 -14.93 7.01
CA ARG A 201 6.49 -13.95 8.10
C ARG A 201 7.43 -14.45 9.18
N ASP A 202 8.66 -13.97 9.14
CA ASP A 202 9.69 -14.41 10.06
C ASP A 202 9.44 -13.68 11.36
N TYR A 203 8.37 -14.12 12.05
CA TYR A 203 8.09 -13.69 13.41
C TYR A 203 9.13 -14.21 14.40
N ASN A 204 10.19 -14.90 13.91
CA ASN A 204 11.21 -15.50 14.76
C ASN A 204 11.82 -14.47 15.71
N ILE A 205 11.93 -13.22 15.27
CA ILE A 205 12.44 -12.13 16.11
C ILE A 205 11.54 -11.91 17.34
N VAL A 206 10.23 -11.82 17.15
CA VAL A 206 9.28 -11.43 18.23
C VAL A 206 8.44 -12.59 18.76
N GLN A 207 8.34 -13.70 18.01
CA GLN A 207 7.47 -14.82 18.37
C GLN A 207 7.83 -15.44 19.73
N ASN A 208 9.09 -15.78 19.92
CA ASN A 208 9.58 -16.34 21.17
C ASN A 208 9.42 -15.33 22.29
N PHE A 209 9.80 -14.08 22.04
CA PHE A 209 9.70 -12.99 23.01
C PHE A 209 8.25 -12.79 23.52
N ILE A 210 7.27 -12.66 22.61
CA ILE A 210 5.85 -12.48 22.97
C ILE A 210 5.27 -13.75 23.61
N SER A 211 5.61 -14.94 23.11
CA SER A 211 5.14 -16.19 23.67
C SER A 211 5.65 -16.40 25.10
N ASP A 212 6.87 -16.00 25.37
CA ASP A 212 7.46 -16.06 26.71
C ASP A 212 6.89 -14.98 27.62
N TYR A 213 6.62 -13.78 27.09
CA TYR A 213 5.89 -12.74 27.83
C TYR A 213 4.55 -13.22 28.35
N TRP A 214 3.76 -13.92 27.55
CA TRP A 214 2.44 -14.39 27.99
C TRP A 214 2.49 -15.43 29.13
N LYS A 215 3.68 -16.00 29.40
CA LYS A 215 3.95 -16.94 30.50
C LYS A 215 4.60 -16.27 31.72
N LYS A 216 5.11 -15.03 31.57
CA LYS A 216 5.82 -14.33 32.63
C LYS A 216 4.87 -13.83 33.73
N GLU A 217 5.36 -13.82 34.96
CA GLU A 217 4.68 -13.21 36.12
C GLU A 217 4.90 -11.70 36.15
N ARG A 218 4.05 -10.97 36.87
CA ARG A 218 4.14 -9.52 37.04
C ARG A 218 5.48 -9.04 37.63
N SER A 219 6.16 -9.87 38.39
CA SER A 219 7.48 -9.59 38.98
C SER A 219 8.60 -9.44 37.92
N ALA A 220 8.43 -9.98 36.72
CA ALA A 220 9.42 -9.98 35.64
C ALA A 220 9.38 -8.72 34.74
N VAL A 221 8.71 -7.65 35.18
CA VAL A 221 8.51 -6.44 34.32
C VAL A 221 9.83 -5.77 33.91
N LEU A 222 10.80 -5.67 34.80
CA LEU A 222 12.09 -5.04 34.51
C LEU A 222 12.94 -5.90 33.57
N ASP A 223 12.93 -7.22 33.78
CA ASP A 223 13.63 -8.16 32.91
C ASP A 223 13.03 -8.11 31.50
N PHE A 224 11.70 -8.08 31.42
CA PHE A 224 10.99 -7.96 30.14
C PHE A 224 11.28 -6.63 29.43
N ALA A 225 11.35 -5.51 30.16
CA ALA A 225 11.72 -4.22 29.60
C ALA A 225 13.14 -4.23 29.04
N SER A 226 14.09 -4.86 29.75
CA SER A 226 15.49 -4.99 29.29
C SER A 226 15.61 -5.90 28.06
N GLU A 227 14.90 -7.02 28.05
CA GLU A 227 14.85 -7.92 26.88
C GLU A 227 14.25 -7.21 25.65
N MET A 228 13.17 -6.42 25.84
CA MET A 228 12.56 -5.63 24.77
C MET A 228 13.51 -4.54 24.26
N GLN A 229 14.23 -3.87 25.15
CA GLN A 229 15.21 -2.85 24.77
C GLN A 229 16.35 -3.44 23.95
N ASN A 230 16.85 -4.63 24.33
CA ASN A 230 17.86 -5.34 23.53
C ASN A 230 17.33 -5.68 22.14
N LEU A 231 16.10 -6.19 22.07
CA LEU A 231 15.46 -6.53 20.80
C LEU A 231 15.32 -5.30 19.87
N VAL A 232 14.94 -4.15 20.43
CA VAL A 232 14.82 -2.88 19.70
C VAL A 232 16.19 -2.30 19.33
N SER A 233 17.25 -2.60 20.11
CA SER A 233 18.63 -2.19 19.77
C SER A 233 19.25 -3.04 18.66
N ASP A 234 18.91 -4.33 18.61
CA ASP A 234 19.40 -5.25 17.59
C ASP A 234 18.68 -5.09 16.25
N TYR A 235 17.42 -4.64 16.29
CA TYR A 235 16.55 -4.42 15.14
C TYR A 235 15.91 -3.03 15.22
N ASP A 236 15.53 -2.47 14.09
CA ASP A 236 14.82 -1.18 14.05
C ASP A 236 13.50 -1.27 14.86
N GLU A 237 13.27 -0.29 15.76
CA GLU A 237 12.11 -0.27 16.66
C GLU A 237 10.76 -0.37 15.93
N LYS A 238 10.67 0.23 14.74
CA LYS A 238 9.45 0.17 13.92
C LYS A 238 9.19 -1.22 13.39
N ILE A 239 10.25 -1.92 12.99
CA ILE A 239 10.17 -3.31 12.51
C ILE A 239 9.73 -4.21 13.68
N VAL A 240 10.34 -4.05 14.86
CA VAL A 240 9.98 -4.85 16.04
C VAL A 240 8.51 -4.67 16.41
N PHE A 241 8.04 -3.41 16.53
CA PHE A 241 6.65 -3.17 16.90
C PHE A 241 5.65 -3.59 15.81
N GLU A 242 5.99 -3.44 14.53
CA GLU A 242 5.16 -3.94 13.43
C GLU A 242 5.04 -5.48 13.48
N GLN A 243 6.13 -6.19 13.71
CA GLN A 243 6.11 -7.64 13.85
C GLN A 243 5.33 -8.10 15.08
N MET A 244 5.46 -7.39 16.21
CA MET A 244 4.66 -7.65 17.41
C MET A 244 3.17 -7.49 17.14
N GLN A 245 2.76 -6.40 16.49
CA GLN A 245 1.35 -6.18 16.11
C GLN A 245 0.82 -7.30 15.22
N ASN A 246 1.57 -7.66 14.19
CA ASN A 246 1.17 -8.72 13.26
C ASN A 246 1.04 -10.08 13.97
N TYR A 247 1.98 -10.44 14.84
CA TYR A 247 1.95 -11.69 15.57
C TYR A 247 0.79 -11.76 16.58
N ILE A 248 0.56 -10.69 17.36
CA ILE A 248 -0.57 -10.61 18.29
C ILE A 248 -1.90 -10.67 17.54
N PHE A 249 -2.01 -9.99 16.40
CA PHE A 249 -3.20 -10.00 15.57
C PHE A 249 -3.52 -11.41 15.02
N GLU A 250 -2.51 -12.17 14.60
CA GLU A 250 -2.71 -13.57 14.20
C GLU A 250 -3.19 -14.44 15.34
N LYS A 251 -2.59 -14.28 16.53
CA LYS A 251 -3.04 -15.01 17.72
C LYS A 251 -4.46 -14.62 18.12
N MET A 252 -4.83 -13.36 18.01
CA MET A 252 -6.20 -12.91 18.22
C MET A 252 -7.19 -13.59 17.27
N ARG A 253 -6.82 -13.80 16.00
CA ARG A 253 -7.64 -14.52 15.03
C ARG A 253 -7.72 -16.02 15.33
N GLU A 254 -6.60 -16.64 15.68
CA GLU A 254 -6.51 -18.06 16.05
C GLU A 254 -7.40 -18.38 17.27
N TYR A 255 -7.39 -17.53 18.27
CA TYR A 255 -8.15 -17.69 19.51
C TYR A 255 -9.46 -16.89 19.55
N SER A 256 -10.03 -16.57 18.42
CA SER A 256 -11.26 -15.75 18.32
C SER A 256 -12.49 -16.35 19.03
N ALA A 257 -12.52 -17.67 19.24
CA ALA A 257 -13.58 -18.36 19.99
C ALA A 257 -13.42 -18.26 21.51
N ASP A 258 -12.21 -18.02 22.03
CA ASP A 258 -11.95 -17.82 23.46
C ASP A 258 -11.99 -16.33 23.79
N LYS A 259 -13.10 -15.89 24.39
CA LYS A 259 -13.31 -14.47 24.72
C LYS A 259 -12.22 -13.90 25.62
N ASN A 260 -11.71 -14.67 26.59
CA ASN A 260 -10.71 -14.17 27.54
C ASN A 260 -9.38 -13.92 26.84
N LEU A 261 -8.93 -14.88 26.03
CA LEU A 261 -7.69 -14.72 25.25
C LEU A 261 -7.85 -13.65 24.18
N PHE A 262 -8.99 -13.58 23.51
CA PHE A 262 -9.27 -12.53 22.53
C PHE A 262 -9.15 -11.12 23.12
N TYR A 263 -9.77 -10.86 24.28
CA TYR A 263 -9.68 -9.56 24.94
C TYR A 263 -8.27 -9.25 25.46
N LYS A 264 -7.54 -10.27 25.93
CA LYS A 264 -6.13 -10.12 26.31
C LYS A 264 -5.29 -9.66 25.12
N PHE A 265 -5.38 -10.37 23.99
CA PHE A 265 -4.63 -10.03 22.78
C PHE A 265 -5.04 -8.68 22.20
N LEU A 266 -6.33 -8.35 22.23
CA LEU A 266 -6.82 -7.03 21.78
C LEU A 266 -6.25 -5.88 22.63
N ARG A 267 -6.13 -6.09 23.93
CA ARG A 267 -5.52 -5.14 24.86
C ARG A 267 -4.02 -4.97 24.56
N ASP A 268 -3.30 -6.08 24.45
CA ASP A 268 -1.87 -6.10 24.17
C ASP A 268 -1.57 -5.45 22.83
N LEU A 269 -2.39 -5.72 21.80
CA LEU A 269 -2.30 -5.07 20.48
C LEU A 269 -2.39 -3.55 20.58
N LYS A 270 -3.34 -3.02 21.37
CA LYS A 270 -3.47 -1.57 21.56
C LYS A 270 -2.25 -0.95 22.24
N TYR A 271 -1.61 -1.66 23.16
CA TYR A 271 -0.40 -1.16 23.82
C TYR A 271 0.79 -1.13 22.85
N VAL A 272 0.94 -2.15 22.01
CA VAL A 272 2.00 -2.19 20.99
C VAL A 272 1.73 -1.14 19.90
N GLU A 273 0.49 -0.91 19.52
CA GLU A 273 0.11 0.15 18.58
C GLU A 273 0.46 1.55 19.11
N GLU A 274 0.21 1.79 20.41
CA GLU A 274 0.60 3.04 21.06
C GLU A 274 2.13 3.21 21.10
N ALA A 275 2.89 2.15 21.38
CA ALA A 275 4.35 2.17 21.38
C ALA A 275 4.89 2.46 19.96
N SER A 276 4.35 1.81 18.94
CA SER A 276 4.69 2.06 17.53
C SER A 276 4.43 3.52 17.12
N ARG A 277 3.31 4.09 17.58
CA ARG A 277 2.98 5.50 17.33
C ARG A 277 3.99 6.43 18.02
N GLN A 278 4.39 6.14 19.27
CA GLN A 278 5.36 6.95 20.01
C GLN A 278 6.75 6.91 19.35
N ALA A 279 7.16 5.76 18.83
CA ALA A 279 8.39 5.60 18.04
C ALA A 279 8.38 6.40 16.72
N SER A 280 7.19 6.69 16.20
CA SER A 280 7.00 7.42 14.93
C SER A 280 6.79 8.93 15.10
N LEU A 281 6.82 9.47 16.32
CA LEU A 281 6.71 10.92 16.57
C LEU A 281 7.95 11.68 16.07
N ILE A 282 7.79 12.98 15.82
CA ILE A 282 8.90 13.87 15.45
C ILE A 282 8.93 15.04 16.45
N PRO A 283 9.97 15.12 17.33
CA PRO A 283 11.04 14.12 17.52
C PRO A 283 10.53 12.81 18.14
N PRO A 284 11.17 11.67 17.87
CA PRO A 284 10.77 10.40 18.45
C PRO A 284 10.99 10.39 19.95
N MET A 285 10.16 9.65 20.67
CA MET A 285 10.42 9.39 22.11
C MET A 285 11.65 8.49 22.27
N ASN A 286 12.30 8.59 23.43
CA ASN A 286 13.41 7.72 23.75
C ASN A 286 12.96 6.24 23.72
N PRO A 287 13.62 5.37 22.93
CA PRO A 287 13.27 3.96 22.79
C PRO A 287 13.19 3.22 24.15
N GLN A 288 14.10 3.51 25.07
CA GLN A 288 14.07 2.94 26.41
C GLN A 288 12.76 3.27 27.12
N THR A 289 12.33 4.52 27.10
CA THR A 289 11.07 4.95 27.72
C THR A 289 9.86 4.26 27.10
N ILE A 290 9.88 4.07 25.78
CA ILE A 290 8.80 3.35 25.06
C ILE A 290 8.76 1.89 25.52
N CYS A 291 9.91 1.21 25.56
CA CYS A 291 10.02 -0.18 26.00
C CYS A 291 9.58 -0.38 27.45
N GLU A 292 10.02 0.49 28.36
CA GLU A 292 9.61 0.47 29.77
C GLU A 292 8.09 0.66 29.91
N ASN A 293 7.52 1.69 29.28
CA ASN A 293 6.09 1.97 29.32
C ASN A 293 5.26 0.82 28.75
N LEU A 294 5.69 0.26 27.63
CA LEU A 294 5.02 -0.88 27.03
C LEU A 294 5.06 -2.10 27.94
N SER A 295 6.22 -2.42 28.53
CA SER A 295 6.40 -3.53 29.47
C SER A 295 5.52 -3.39 30.71
N PHE A 296 5.44 -2.19 31.29
CA PHE A 296 4.56 -1.91 32.41
C PHE A 296 3.08 -2.12 32.04
N LYS A 297 2.64 -1.59 30.91
CA LYS A 297 1.24 -1.75 30.45
C LYS A 297 0.90 -3.20 30.17
N MET A 298 1.78 -3.94 29.53
CA MET A 298 1.52 -5.33 29.18
C MET A 298 1.49 -6.25 30.41
N LEU A 299 2.43 -6.15 31.35
CA LEU A 299 2.54 -7.08 32.47
C LEU A 299 1.70 -6.69 33.70
N LEU A 300 1.40 -5.41 33.91
CA LEU A 300 0.72 -4.94 35.13
C LEU A 300 -0.78 -4.63 34.92
N SER A 301 -1.24 -4.58 33.69
CA SER A 301 -2.67 -4.43 33.38
C SER A 301 -3.31 -5.80 33.14
#